data_24b10981fef3bd8d26ff0a20115c9b16
#
_entry.id   24b10981fef3bd8d26ff0a20115c9b16
#
_cell.length_a   1.000
_cell.length_b   1.000
_cell.length_c   1.000
_cell.angle_alpha   90.00
_cell.angle_beta   90.00
_cell.angle_gamma   90.00
#
_symmetry.space_group_name_H-M   'P 1'
#
loop_
_entity.id
_entity.type
_entity.pdbx_description
1 polymer ?
#
loop_
_entity_poly.entity_id
_entity_poly.type
_entity_poly.pdbx_seq_one_letter_code
_entity_poly.pdbx_strand_id
1 'polypeptide(L)'
;MKNKDELKMNNQEDFDLSHESDFDDETLNRLKELGQLNDGYNSGIQTISIIGEIEGHIEAGSPKKSTKYEHIIPMIIDVEEKDEIKGVLLILNTMGGDVEAGLAISELISGMSKPCVTLVLGGSHSIGVPLAVSGSYSFIVPTATMMIHPIRTTGLVIGVLQSFLYFQKMQERITEFVVEHSNVDKELFNKIMLNTDELVNDMGSVLVGEQAVEIGLIDAVGSLSDARNKLFELINEYEHEKCKNKEDKNKNSTKKSKGNSKNNKKEDNGGK
;
A
#
# COMPACT_ATOMS: atom_id res chain seq x y z
N MET A 1 25.90 -12.58 -69.05
CA MET A 1 26.82 -11.45 -68.88
C MET A 1 26.01 -10.29 -68.33
N LYS A 2 26.26 -9.95 -67.10
CA LYS A 2 26.22 -8.67 -66.39
C LYS A 2 26.09 -8.91 -64.90
N ASN A 3 27.16 -8.74 -64.30
CA ASN A 3 27.56 -8.18 -63.00
C ASN A 3 26.53 -8.19 -61.89
N LYS A 4 26.88 -8.99 -60.89
CA LYS A 4 26.58 -8.81 -59.49
C LYS A 4 27.76 -8.04 -58.88
N ASP A 5 27.56 -6.79 -58.64
CA ASP A 5 28.45 -5.99 -57.83
C ASP A 5 27.66 -5.36 -56.68
N GLU A 6 28.09 -5.76 -55.49
CA GLU A 6 28.27 -4.98 -54.28
C GLU A 6 27.14 -4.10 -53.78
N LEU A 7 26.44 -4.60 -52.79
CA LEU A 7 25.94 -3.76 -51.68
C LEU A 7 26.51 -4.33 -50.38
N LYS A 8 27.72 -3.90 -50.08
CA LYS A 8 28.26 -3.94 -48.70
C LYS A 8 27.54 -2.86 -47.94
N MET A 9 26.60 -3.22 -47.06
CA MET A 9 26.21 -2.37 -45.94
C MET A 9 27.04 -2.80 -44.75
N ASN A 10 28.16 -2.10 -44.55
CA ASN A 10 28.78 -1.90 -43.26
C ASN A 10 27.89 -1.00 -42.46
N ASN A 11 27.34 -1.48 -41.36
CA ASN A 11 27.08 -0.75 -40.14
C ASN A 11 26.84 -1.78 -39.03
N GLN A 12 27.91 -2.40 -38.60
CA GLN A 12 28.01 -2.95 -37.26
C GLN A 12 28.50 -1.80 -36.40
N GLU A 13 27.59 -1.00 -35.88
CA GLU A 13 27.88 -0.19 -34.70
C GLU A 13 28.04 -1.20 -33.55
N ASP A 14 29.30 -1.42 -33.21
CA ASP A 14 29.67 -2.09 -31.98
C ASP A 14 29.06 -1.30 -30.83
N PHE A 15 27.96 -1.80 -30.28
CA PHE A 15 27.41 -1.29 -29.04
C PHE A 15 28.40 -1.67 -27.95
N ASP A 16 29.23 -0.70 -27.60
CA ASP A 16 30.22 -0.82 -26.53
C ASP A 16 29.47 -1.00 -25.18
N LEU A 17 29.41 -2.24 -24.71
CA LEU A 17 28.86 -2.66 -23.43
C LEU A 17 29.80 -2.36 -22.24
N SER A 18 30.85 -1.56 -22.45
CA SER A 18 31.84 -1.21 -21.42
C SER A 18 31.44 -0.01 -20.54
N HIS A 19 30.19 0.43 -20.53
CA HIS A 19 29.68 1.21 -19.41
C HIS A 19 29.44 0.24 -18.25
N GLU A 20 30.48 0.03 -17.43
CA GLU A 20 30.32 -0.45 -16.07
C GLU A 20 29.22 0.41 -15.43
N SER A 21 28.16 -0.24 -14.97
CA SER A 21 27.05 0.45 -14.31
C SER A 21 27.60 1.16 -13.06
N ASP A 22 27.53 2.49 -13.03
CA ASP A 22 27.89 3.35 -11.90
C ASP A 22 27.00 3.10 -10.65
N PHE A 23 26.36 1.95 -10.56
CA PHE A 23 25.57 1.56 -9.41
C PHE A 23 26.46 0.91 -8.37
N ASP A 24 26.42 1.44 -7.14
CA ASP A 24 27.06 0.78 -6.02
C ASP A 24 26.44 -0.58 -5.71
N ASP A 25 27.18 -1.44 -5.02
CA ASP A 25 26.73 -2.79 -4.68
C ASP A 25 25.41 -2.79 -3.87
N GLU A 26 25.15 -1.74 -3.09
CA GLU A 26 23.93 -1.57 -2.31
C GLU A 26 22.73 -1.32 -3.22
N THR A 27 22.87 -0.45 -4.20
CA THR A 27 21.86 -0.15 -5.22
C THR A 27 21.55 -1.38 -6.06
N LEU A 28 22.58 -2.14 -6.48
CA LEU A 28 22.40 -3.40 -7.22
C LEU A 28 21.67 -4.48 -6.39
N ASN A 29 21.96 -4.57 -5.10
CA ASN A 29 21.28 -5.50 -4.21
C ASN A 29 19.81 -5.08 -3.99
N ARG A 30 19.54 -3.79 -3.78
CA ARG A 30 18.17 -3.26 -3.71
C ARG A 30 17.39 -3.52 -4.98
N LEU A 31 18.01 -3.35 -6.15
CA LEU A 31 17.38 -3.69 -7.44
C LEU A 31 17.04 -5.18 -7.56
N LYS A 32 17.95 -6.06 -7.11
CA LYS A 32 17.73 -7.52 -7.13
C LYS A 32 16.62 -7.96 -6.17
N GLU A 33 16.55 -7.36 -5.00
CA GLU A 33 15.59 -7.74 -3.95
C GLU A 33 14.22 -7.11 -4.16
N LEU A 34 14.16 -5.84 -4.54
CA LEU A 34 12.90 -5.06 -4.63
C LEU A 34 12.43 -4.87 -6.08
N GLY A 35 13.29 -5.14 -7.07
CA GLY A 35 12.96 -4.92 -8.49
C GLY A 35 12.75 -3.44 -8.84
N GLN A 36 13.21 -2.51 -8.00
CA GLN A 36 13.00 -1.07 -8.15
C GLN A 36 14.30 -0.31 -7.93
N LEU A 37 14.57 0.63 -8.84
CA LEU A 37 15.50 1.73 -8.58
C LEU A 37 14.65 2.89 -8.04
N ASN A 38 14.88 3.27 -6.79
CA ASN A 38 14.27 4.48 -6.20
C ASN A 38 15.07 5.72 -6.61
N ASP A 39 15.30 5.90 -7.91
CA ASP A 39 15.84 7.14 -8.43
C ASP A 39 14.70 8.13 -8.58
N GLY A 40 14.63 9.02 -7.59
CA GLY A 40 13.90 10.28 -7.56
C GLY A 40 12.82 10.47 -8.63
N TYR A 41 11.64 9.87 -8.45
CA TYR A 41 10.51 10.28 -9.25
C TYR A 41 10.21 11.76 -8.98
N ASN A 42 10.41 12.61 -9.98
CA ASN A 42 10.05 14.04 -9.92
C ASN A 42 8.56 14.29 -9.62
N SER A 43 7.76 13.23 -9.47
CA SER A 43 6.32 13.31 -9.23
C SER A 43 5.92 13.38 -7.76
N GLY A 44 6.83 13.16 -6.82
CA GLY A 44 6.51 13.07 -5.39
C GLY A 44 5.69 11.84 -4.99
N ILE A 45 5.55 10.84 -5.87
CA ILE A 45 4.84 9.60 -5.59
C ILE A 45 5.85 8.48 -5.35
N GLN A 46 5.72 7.80 -4.20
CA GLN A 46 6.40 6.55 -3.93
C GLN A 46 5.54 5.38 -4.40
N THR A 47 6.06 4.52 -5.26
CA THR A 47 5.39 3.26 -5.61
C THR A 47 5.93 2.14 -4.73
N ILE A 48 5.03 1.39 -4.10
CA ILE A 48 5.33 0.18 -3.33
C ILE A 48 4.59 -0.98 -3.98
N SER A 49 5.27 -2.12 -4.17
CA SER A 49 4.66 -3.30 -4.78
C SER A 49 4.71 -4.48 -3.81
N ILE A 50 3.56 -5.11 -3.58
CA ILE A 50 3.44 -6.35 -2.81
C ILE A 50 3.06 -7.47 -3.78
N ILE A 51 4.04 -8.35 -4.04
CA ILE A 51 3.92 -9.38 -5.08
C ILE A 51 4.31 -10.74 -4.49
N GLY A 52 3.50 -11.76 -4.78
CA GLY A 52 3.72 -13.12 -4.30
C GLY A 52 3.19 -13.36 -2.88
N GLU A 53 3.83 -14.23 -2.13
CA GLU A 53 3.46 -14.55 -0.74
C GLU A 53 3.94 -13.45 0.22
N ILE A 54 3.11 -13.05 1.16
CA ILE A 54 3.52 -12.11 2.22
C ILE A 54 4.27 -12.91 3.29
N GLU A 55 5.55 -12.63 3.39
CA GLU A 55 6.45 -13.32 4.29
C GLU A 55 6.51 -12.59 5.64
N GLY A 56 6.36 -13.35 6.72
CA GLY A 56 6.39 -12.86 8.10
C GLY A 56 7.66 -13.29 8.84
N HIS A 57 7.47 -13.89 10.01
CA HIS A 57 8.60 -14.33 10.85
C HIS A 57 9.29 -15.62 10.35
N ILE A 58 8.71 -16.30 9.38
CA ILE A 58 9.27 -17.52 8.79
C ILE A 58 9.53 -17.24 7.31
N GLU A 59 10.75 -17.47 6.86
CA GLU A 59 11.10 -17.31 5.46
C GLU A 59 10.33 -18.28 4.56
N ALA A 60 9.79 -17.76 3.45
CA ALA A 60 9.17 -18.61 2.44
C ALA A 60 10.23 -19.50 1.80
N GLY A 61 9.92 -20.79 1.71
CA GLY A 61 10.86 -21.76 1.11
C GLY A 61 11.12 -21.44 -0.37
N SER A 62 12.41 -21.43 -0.76
CA SER A 62 12.79 -21.32 -2.19
C SER A 62 12.16 -22.45 -3.02
N PRO A 63 11.59 -22.21 -4.22
CA PRO A 63 11.72 -21.03 -5.09
C PRO A 63 10.50 -20.08 -5.09
N LYS A 64 9.78 -19.91 -4.00
CA LYS A 64 8.60 -19.02 -3.96
C LYS A 64 8.99 -17.55 -4.10
N LYS A 65 8.19 -16.79 -4.86
CA LYS A 65 8.26 -15.33 -4.83
C LYS A 65 7.52 -14.83 -3.60
N SER A 66 8.17 -13.98 -2.80
CA SER A 66 7.60 -13.38 -1.60
C SER A 66 7.89 -11.90 -1.51
N THR A 67 7.07 -11.20 -0.75
CA THR A 67 7.33 -9.84 -0.27
C THR A 67 7.59 -9.92 1.21
N LYS A 68 8.78 -9.49 1.63
CA LYS A 68 9.20 -9.46 3.03
C LYS A 68 8.67 -8.21 3.71
N TYR A 69 7.90 -8.37 4.78
CA TYR A 69 7.25 -7.24 5.45
C TYR A 69 8.28 -6.29 6.09
N GLU A 70 9.43 -6.79 6.55
CA GLU A 70 10.53 -5.98 7.08
C GLU A 70 11.20 -5.09 6.03
N HIS A 71 11.01 -5.35 4.72
CA HIS A 71 11.44 -4.46 3.66
C HIS A 71 10.39 -3.38 3.34
N ILE A 72 9.11 -3.70 3.54
CA ILE A 72 8.01 -2.75 3.28
C ILE A 72 7.91 -1.69 4.39
N ILE A 73 8.08 -2.08 5.64
CA ILE A 73 7.97 -1.17 6.79
C ILE A 73 8.89 0.06 6.67
N PRO A 74 10.20 -0.08 6.41
CA PRO A 74 11.08 1.08 6.24
C PRO A 74 10.65 1.98 5.08
N MET A 75 10.13 1.43 3.98
CA MET A 75 9.64 2.23 2.84
C MET A 75 8.44 3.10 3.23
N ILE A 76 7.52 2.58 4.05
CA ILE A 76 6.37 3.34 4.54
C ILE A 76 6.82 4.45 5.51
N ILE A 77 7.77 4.14 6.40
CA ILE A 77 8.36 5.13 7.33
C ILE A 77 9.06 6.25 6.54
N ASP A 78 9.82 5.91 5.52
CA ASP A 78 10.46 6.87 4.62
C ASP A 78 9.43 7.82 3.95
N VAL A 79 8.27 7.31 3.59
CA VAL A 79 7.17 8.13 3.07
C VAL A 79 6.71 9.17 4.08
N GLU A 80 6.54 8.79 5.34
CA GLU A 80 6.12 9.73 6.39
C GLU A 80 7.18 10.81 6.68
N GLU A 81 8.45 10.45 6.70
CA GLU A 81 9.53 11.34 7.12
C GLU A 81 10.02 12.27 6.00
N LYS A 82 9.99 11.85 4.72
CA LYS A 82 10.53 12.61 3.60
C LYS A 82 9.50 13.58 3.01
N ASP A 83 9.75 14.88 3.12
CA ASP A 83 8.85 15.93 2.59
C ASP A 83 8.71 15.91 1.06
N GLU A 84 9.69 15.37 0.33
CA GLU A 84 9.64 15.21 -1.13
C GLU A 84 8.63 14.15 -1.58
N ILE A 85 8.31 13.15 -0.73
CA ILE A 85 7.30 12.15 -1.02
C ILE A 85 5.94 12.68 -0.54
N LYS A 86 4.97 12.76 -1.45
CA LYS A 86 3.66 13.36 -1.20
C LYS A 86 2.54 12.33 -1.05
N GLY A 87 2.74 11.14 -1.57
CA GLY A 87 1.77 10.06 -1.50
C GLY A 87 2.31 8.73 -2.00
N VAL A 88 1.53 7.68 -1.80
CA VAL A 88 1.89 6.30 -2.13
C VAL A 88 0.94 5.72 -3.16
N LEU A 89 1.50 5.04 -4.17
CA LEU A 89 0.77 4.12 -5.03
C LEU A 89 1.16 2.69 -4.63
N LEU A 90 0.22 1.96 -4.01
CA LEU A 90 0.42 0.57 -3.59
C LEU A 90 -0.10 -0.38 -4.66
N ILE A 91 0.80 -1.16 -5.26
CA ILE A 91 0.47 -2.15 -6.28
C ILE A 91 0.37 -3.54 -5.65
N LEU A 92 -0.74 -4.22 -5.89
CA LEU A 92 -1.02 -5.53 -5.28
C LEU A 92 -1.16 -6.63 -6.34
N ASN A 93 -0.39 -7.69 -6.17
CA ASN A 93 -0.55 -8.97 -6.85
C ASN A 93 -0.07 -10.10 -5.93
N THR A 94 -0.86 -10.39 -4.90
CA THR A 94 -0.50 -11.31 -3.82
C THR A 94 -1.55 -12.39 -3.61
N MET A 95 -1.08 -13.58 -3.26
CA MET A 95 -1.93 -14.69 -2.81
C MET A 95 -2.23 -14.64 -1.29
N GLY A 96 -1.74 -13.62 -0.58
CA GLY A 96 -1.76 -13.56 0.87
C GLY A 96 -0.49 -14.15 1.48
N GLY A 97 -0.56 -14.61 2.72
CA GLY A 97 0.58 -15.16 3.44
C GLY A 97 0.44 -15.02 4.94
N ASP A 98 1.47 -14.54 5.62
CA ASP A 98 1.48 -14.35 7.07
C ASP A 98 0.47 -13.27 7.49
N VAL A 99 -0.44 -13.64 8.40
CA VAL A 99 -1.55 -12.79 8.84
C VAL A 99 -1.07 -11.58 9.63
N GLU A 100 -0.12 -11.77 10.54
CA GLU A 100 0.38 -10.67 11.38
C GLU A 100 1.20 -9.69 10.55
N ALA A 101 2.01 -10.18 9.61
CA ALA A 101 2.76 -9.32 8.69
C ALA A 101 1.83 -8.51 7.77
N GLY A 102 0.80 -9.15 7.20
CA GLY A 102 -0.16 -8.47 6.35
C GLY A 102 -0.98 -7.42 7.10
N LEU A 103 -1.46 -7.72 8.30
CA LEU A 103 -2.13 -6.73 9.14
C LEU A 103 -1.21 -5.58 9.55
N ALA A 104 0.06 -5.87 9.93
CA ALA A 104 1.01 -4.84 10.31
C ALA A 104 1.25 -3.83 9.16
N ILE A 105 1.39 -4.31 7.93
CA ILE A 105 1.51 -3.43 6.76
C ILE A 105 0.21 -2.64 6.53
N SER A 106 -0.95 -3.30 6.64
CA SER A 106 -2.26 -2.65 6.45
C SER A 106 -2.50 -1.52 7.45
N GLU A 107 -2.20 -1.75 8.72
CA GLU A 107 -2.29 -0.75 9.80
C GLU A 107 -1.31 0.42 9.57
N LEU A 108 -0.08 0.15 9.13
CA LEU A 108 0.86 1.21 8.80
C LEU A 108 0.36 2.09 7.67
N ILE A 109 -0.21 1.50 6.61
CA ILE A 109 -0.72 2.23 5.46
C ILE A 109 -1.94 3.06 5.87
N SER A 110 -2.91 2.47 6.58
CA SER A 110 -4.11 3.17 7.01
C SER A 110 -3.83 4.30 8.01
N GLY A 111 -2.76 4.15 8.80
CA GLY A 111 -2.29 5.15 9.77
C GLY A 111 -1.41 6.26 9.19
N MET A 112 -1.04 6.21 7.90
CA MET A 112 -0.21 7.26 7.29
C MET A 112 -0.93 8.61 7.26
N SER A 113 -0.18 9.70 7.44
CA SER A 113 -0.69 11.05 7.25
C SER A 113 -0.85 11.44 5.77
N LYS A 114 -0.05 10.83 4.90
CA LYS A 114 -0.01 11.09 3.46
C LYS A 114 -0.96 10.15 2.71
N PRO A 115 -1.59 10.62 1.62
CA PRO A 115 -2.55 9.79 0.88
C PRO A 115 -1.89 8.57 0.23
N CYS A 116 -2.61 7.46 0.28
CA CYS A 116 -2.26 6.22 -0.39
C CYS A 116 -3.41 5.76 -1.28
N VAL A 117 -3.12 5.40 -2.53
CA VAL A 117 -4.06 4.72 -3.42
C VAL A 117 -3.57 3.30 -3.65
N THR A 118 -4.45 2.33 -3.45
CA THR A 118 -4.18 0.92 -3.72
C THR A 118 -4.67 0.53 -5.11
N LEU A 119 -3.95 -0.36 -5.79
CA LEU A 119 -4.34 -0.90 -7.10
C LEU A 119 -4.11 -2.42 -7.14
N VAL A 120 -5.19 -3.17 -7.18
CA VAL A 120 -5.16 -4.63 -7.37
C VAL A 120 -5.01 -4.93 -8.86
N LEU A 121 -3.84 -5.47 -9.27
CA LEU A 121 -3.53 -5.77 -10.69
C LEU A 121 -3.82 -7.22 -11.09
N GLY A 122 -3.44 -8.20 -10.28
CA GLY A 122 -3.66 -9.62 -10.58
C GLY A 122 -4.55 -10.28 -9.55
N GLY A 123 -4.12 -10.24 -8.29
CA GLY A 123 -4.90 -10.75 -7.18
C GLY A 123 -4.58 -10.06 -5.87
N SER A 124 -5.55 -10.01 -4.97
CA SER A 124 -5.34 -9.63 -3.58
C SER A 124 -6.14 -10.60 -2.72
N HIS A 125 -5.50 -11.73 -2.39
CA HIS A 125 -6.17 -12.87 -1.79
C HIS A 125 -5.85 -12.98 -0.30
N SER A 126 -6.80 -13.54 0.48
CA SER A 126 -6.59 -13.84 1.90
C SER A 126 -6.21 -12.57 2.68
N ILE A 127 -5.06 -12.54 3.35
CA ILE A 127 -4.55 -11.35 4.04
C ILE A 127 -4.16 -10.19 3.09
N GLY A 128 -4.17 -10.41 1.79
CA GLY A 128 -4.10 -9.33 0.79
C GLY A 128 -5.36 -8.46 0.75
N VAL A 129 -6.52 -8.96 1.22
CA VAL A 129 -7.77 -8.20 1.23
C VAL A 129 -7.69 -6.96 2.13
N PRO A 130 -7.24 -7.04 3.40
CA PRO A 130 -6.96 -5.86 4.21
C PRO A 130 -6.01 -4.86 3.54
N LEU A 131 -4.95 -5.34 2.88
CA LEU A 131 -4.02 -4.46 2.16
C LEU A 131 -4.69 -3.69 1.03
N ALA A 132 -5.64 -4.32 0.31
CA ALA A 132 -6.35 -3.67 -0.77
C ALA A 132 -7.21 -2.49 -0.30
N VAL A 133 -7.76 -2.57 0.90
CA VAL A 133 -8.65 -1.55 1.48
C VAL A 133 -7.94 -0.59 2.43
N SER A 134 -6.64 -0.76 2.70
CA SER A 134 -5.90 0.05 3.67
C SER A 134 -5.59 1.47 3.19
N GLY A 135 -5.69 1.75 1.89
CA GLY A 135 -5.42 3.08 1.32
C GLY A 135 -6.57 4.06 1.48
N SER A 136 -6.30 5.34 1.19
CA SER A 136 -7.31 6.40 1.15
C SER A 136 -8.34 6.21 0.01
N TYR A 137 -7.98 5.43 -1.00
CA TYR A 137 -8.84 5.03 -2.11
C TYR A 137 -8.30 3.75 -2.75
N SER A 138 -9.19 2.88 -3.20
CA SER A 138 -8.84 1.56 -3.72
C SER A 138 -9.34 1.35 -5.15
N PHE A 139 -8.47 0.78 -6.00
CA PHE A 139 -8.81 0.36 -7.35
C PHE A 139 -8.56 -1.13 -7.58
N ILE A 140 -9.35 -1.73 -8.44
CA ILE A 140 -9.14 -3.06 -8.97
C ILE A 140 -9.23 -3.03 -10.50
N VAL A 141 -8.33 -3.73 -11.23
CA VAL A 141 -8.49 -3.86 -12.68
C VAL A 141 -9.57 -4.90 -13.01
N PRO A 142 -10.23 -4.81 -14.19
CA PRO A 142 -11.40 -5.67 -14.50
C PRO A 142 -11.14 -7.18 -14.39
N THR A 143 -9.92 -7.64 -14.65
CA THR A 143 -9.54 -9.06 -14.63
C THR A 143 -8.92 -9.54 -13.33
N ALA A 144 -8.67 -8.63 -12.39
CA ALA A 144 -8.09 -8.99 -11.10
C ALA A 144 -9.11 -9.67 -10.20
N THR A 145 -8.61 -10.46 -9.26
CA THR A 145 -9.44 -11.25 -8.36
C THR A 145 -9.14 -10.97 -6.90
N MET A 146 -10.15 -11.09 -6.07
CA MET A 146 -10.03 -11.08 -4.61
C MET A 146 -10.62 -12.37 -4.06
N MET A 147 -9.82 -13.15 -3.32
CA MET A 147 -10.28 -14.36 -2.66
C MET A 147 -10.44 -14.10 -1.17
N ILE A 148 -11.66 -14.23 -0.70
CA ILE A 148 -12.04 -14.06 0.70
C ILE A 148 -12.33 -15.43 1.29
N HIS A 149 -11.60 -15.82 2.33
CA HIS A 149 -11.78 -17.09 3.03
C HIS A 149 -11.39 -16.96 4.51
N PRO A 150 -11.89 -17.87 5.39
CA PRO A 150 -11.46 -17.87 6.80
C PRO A 150 -9.97 -18.13 6.96
N ILE A 151 -9.42 -17.75 8.11
CA ILE A 151 -8.06 -18.11 8.48
C ILE A 151 -7.86 -19.62 8.41
N ARG A 152 -6.78 -20.02 7.75
CA ARG A 152 -6.36 -21.42 7.65
C ARG A 152 -5.09 -21.62 8.44
N THR A 153 -5.00 -22.77 9.13
CA THR A 153 -3.79 -23.19 9.80
C THR A 153 -3.51 -24.65 9.48
N THR A 154 -2.24 -25.00 9.40
CA THR A 154 -1.78 -26.37 9.24
C THR A 154 -0.77 -26.70 10.34
N GLY A 155 -0.84 -27.91 10.91
CA GLY A 155 0.09 -28.36 11.91
C GLY A 155 -0.57 -28.97 13.13
N LEU A 156 0.24 -29.22 14.17
CA LEU A 156 -0.21 -29.76 15.44
C LEU A 156 -0.94 -28.71 16.26
N VAL A 157 -2.21 -28.94 16.59
CA VAL A 157 -3.00 -28.08 17.48
C VAL A 157 -2.92 -28.61 18.91
N ILE A 158 -2.33 -27.80 19.81
CA ILE A 158 -2.27 -28.08 21.25
C ILE A 158 -3.23 -27.12 21.96
N GLY A 159 -4.10 -27.66 22.84
CA GLY A 159 -5.09 -26.84 23.53
C GLY A 159 -6.24 -26.39 22.60
N VAL A 160 -7.10 -27.32 22.19
CA VAL A 160 -8.14 -27.15 21.18
C VAL A 160 -9.02 -25.90 21.43
N LEU A 161 -9.52 -25.71 22.64
CA LEU A 161 -10.37 -24.57 22.97
C LEU A 161 -9.61 -23.24 22.87
N GLN A 162 -8.40 -23.19 23.41
CA GLN A 162 -7.56 -21.98 23.38
C GLN A 162 -7.19 -21.61 21.94
N SER A 163 -6.83 -22.59 21.12
CA SER A 163 -6.53 -22.39 19.70
C SER A 163 -7.76 -21.89 18.93
N PHE A 164 -8.93 -22.47 19.18
CA PHE A 164 -10.19 -22.02 18.55
C PHE A 164 -10.48 -20.56 18.89
N LEU A 165 -10.42 -20.17 20.17
CA LEU A 165 -10.68 -18.80 20.61
C LEU A 165 -9.63 -17.82 20.05
N TYR A 166 -8.39 -18.25 19.90
CA TYR A 166 -7.33 -17.45 19.28
C TYR A 166 -7.64 -17.18 17.80
N PHE A 167 -7.94 -18.23 17.02
CA PHE A 167 -8.26 -18.07 15.60
C PHE A 167 -9.55 -17.28 15.37
N GLN A 168 -10.52 -17.42 16.26
CA GLN A 168 -11.73 -16.60 16.21
C GLN A 168 -11.40 -15.10 16.38
N LYS A 169 -10.55 -14.74 17.37
CA LYS A 169 -10.11 -13.35 17.55
C LYS A 169 -9.31 -12.83 16.36
N MET A 170 -8.44 -13.65 15.78
CA MET A 170 -7.69 -13.29 14.60
C MET A 170 -8.62 -13.00 13.40
N GLN A 171 -9.61 -13.87 13.18
CA GLN A 171 -10.61 -13.70 12.14
C GLN A 171 -11.42 -12.42 12.34
N GLU A 172 -11.82 -12.13 13.58
CA GLU A 172 -12.57 -10.91 13.91
C GLU A 172 -11.75 -9.66 13.63
N ARG A 173 -10.46 -9.61 14.01
CA ARG A 173 -9.54 -8.50 13.70
C ARG A 173 -9.49 -8.20 12.19
N ILE A 174 -9.35 -9.26 11.36
CA ILE A 174 -9.33 -9.09 9.90
C ILE A 174 -10.66 -8.55 9.40
N THR A 175 -11.78 -9.12 9.86
CA THR A 175 -13.12 -8.69 9.46
C THR A 175 -13.38 -7.24 9.85
N GLU A 176 -13.06 -6.86 11.08
CA GLU A 176 -13.23 -5.48 11.57
C GLU A 176 -12.39 -4.51 10.75
N PHE A 177 -11.10 -4.80 10.54
CA PHE A 177 -10.24 -3.96 9.71
C PHE A 177 -10.84 -3.73 8.32
N VAL A 178 -11.28 -4.79 7.63
CA VAL A 178 -11.84 -4.69 6.27
C VAL A 178 -13.12 -3.85 6.27
N VAL A 179 -14.02 -4.07 7.22
CA VAL A 179 -15.30 -3.35 7.32
C VAL A 179 -15.08 -1.86 7.68
N GLU A 180 -14.11 -1.56 8.52
CA GLU A 180 -13.77 -0.17 8.89
C GLU A 180 -13.12 0.62 7.75
N HIS A 181 -12.43 -0.08 6.82
CA HIS A 181 -11.69 0.54 5.72
C HIS A 181 -12.34 0.34 4.34
N SER A 182 -13.60 -0.09 4.29
CA SER A 182 -14.36 -0.25 3.05
C SER A 182 -15.85 0.06 3.27
N ASN A 183 -16.66 -0.02 2.21
CA ASN A 183 -18.11 0.15 2.29
C ASN A 183 -18.84 -1.20 2.35
N VAL A 184 -18.13 -2.31 2.55
CA VAL A 184 -18.74 -3.64 2.60
C VAL A 184 -19.53 -3.84 3.90
N ASP A 185 -20.74 -4.37 3.78
CA ASP A 185 -21.51 -4.76 4.96
C ASP A 185 -20.88 -5.96 5.68
N LYS A 186 -20.80 -5.90 7.02
CA LYS A 186 -20.16 -6.95 7.84
C LYS A 186 -20.82 -8.32 7.69
N GLU A 187 -22.16 -8.37 7.61
CA GLU A 187 -22.90 -9.62 7.48
C GLU A 187 -22.67 -10.22 6.09
N LEU A 188 -22.67 -9.38 5.05
CA LEU A 188 -22.35 -9.78 3.69
C LEU A 188 -20.91 -10.29 3.57
N PHE A 189 -19.94 -9.59 4.15
CA PHE A 189 -18.53 -10.02 4.15
C PHE A 189 -18.35 -11.38 4.82
N ASN A 190 -18.96 -11.59 5.98
CA ASN A 190 -18.94 -12.88 6.67
C ASN A 190 -19.63 -13.99 5.87
N LYS A 191 -20.74 -13.69 5.20
CA LYS A 191 -21.43 -14.65 4.34
C LYS A 191 -20.56 -15.09 3.16
N ILE A 192 -19.90 -14.15 2.49
CA ILE A 192 -18.97 -14.40 1.37
C ILE A 192 -17.78 -15.25 1.85
N MET A 193 -17.21 -14.90 3.00
CA MET A 193 -16.07 -15.58 3.59
C MET A 193 -16.40 -17.04 3.96
N LEU A 194 -17.62 -17.32 4.43
CA LEU A 194 -18.07 -18.65 4.86
C LEU A 194 -18.81 -19.42 3.76
N ASN A 195 -18.81 -18.92 2.53
CA ASN A 195 -19.48 -19.58 1.41
C ASN A 195 -18.83 -20.94 1.10
N THR A 196 -19.67 -21.97 0.91
CA THR A 196 -19.26 -23.35 0.60
C THR A 196 -19.68 -23.78 -0.80
N ASP A 197 -20.36 -22.91 -1.56
CA ASP A 197 -20.93 -23.24 -2.87
C ASP A 197 -19.89 -23.11 -3.99
N GLU A 198 -18.78 -22.42 -3.75
CA GLU A 198 -17.68 -22.27 -4.68
C GLU A 198 -16.55 -23.27 -4.39
N LEU A 199 -15.93 -23.78 -5.47
CA LEU A 199 -14.77 -24.69 -5.38
C LEU A 199 -13.47 -23.94 -5.01
N VAL A 200 -13.45 -23.31 -3.84
CA VAL A 200 -12.26 -22.67 -3.28
C VAL A 200 -11.67 -23.55 -2.18
N ASN A 201 -11.12 -24.69 -2.57
CA ASN A 201 -10.55 -25.72 -1.72
C ASN A 201 -11.49 -26.30 -0.65
N ASP A 202 -12.18 -25.48 0.12
CA ASP A 202 -13.08 -25.89 1.20
C ASP A 202 -14.15 -24.85 1.50
N MET A 203 -13.78 -23.55 1.57
CA MET A 203 -14.67 -22.48 2.00
C MET A 203 -14.13 -21.12 1.53
N GLY A 204 -15.00 -20.20 1.13
CA GLY A 204 -14.69 -18.86 0.67
C GLY A 204 -15.28 -18.52 -0.67
N SER A 205 -15.01 -17.32 -1.15
CA SER A 205 -15.46 -16.82 -2.46
C SER A 205 -14.37 -16.07 -3.22
N VAL A 206 -14.44 -16.13 -4.54
CA VAL A 206 -13.60 -15.34 -5.45
C VAL A 206 -14.46 -14.26 -6.09
N LEU A 207 -14.07 -13.01 -5.91
CA LEU A 207 -14.66 -11.85 -6.56
C LEU A 207 -13.78 -11.39 -7.71
N VAL A 208 -14.35 -11.07 -8.85
CA VAL A 208 -13.62 -10.62 -10.04
C VAL A 208 -13.99 -9.16 -10.31
N GLY A 209 -12.99 -8.28 -10.38
CA GLY A 209 -13.13 -6.90 -10.82
C GLY A 209 -14.36 -6.18 -10.24
N GLU A 210 -15.39 -6.00 -11.09
CA GLU A 210 -16.63 -5.29 -10.74
C GLU A 210 -17.34 -5.86 -9.52
N GLN A 211 -17.31 -7.18 -9.31
CA GLN A 211 -17.97 -7.81 -8.16
C GLN A 211 -17.44 -7.31 -6.81
N ALA A 212 -16.13 -7.01 -6.73
CA ALA A 212 -15.55 -6.45 -5.52
C ALA A 212 -16.04 -5.01 -5.25
N VAL A 213 -16.33 -4.26 -6.31
CA VAL A 213 -16.89 -2.90 -6.22
C VAL A 213 -18.39 -2.95 -5.89
N GLU A 214 -19.14 -3.83 -6.52
CA GLU A 214 -20.59 -3.99 -6.29
C GLU A 214 -20.93 -4.26 -4.83
N ILE A 215 -20.10 -5.03 -4.12
CA ILE A 215 -20.31 -5.31 -2.69
C ILE A 215 -19.75 -4.24 -1.76
N GLY A 216 -19.11 -3.19 -2.31
CA GLY A 216 -18.50 -2.12 -1.53
C GLY A 216 -17.15 -2.46 -0.92
N LEU A 217 -16.51 -3.54 -1.34
CA LEU A 217 -15.18 -3.91 -0.83
C LEU A 217 -14.07 -3.03 -1.42
N ILE A 218 -14.14 -2.70 -2.71
CA ILE A 218 -13.21 -1.82 -3.42
C ILE A 218 -13.98 -0.61 -3.96
N ASP A 219 -13.35 0.58 -3.98
CA ASP A 219 -14.04 1.81 -4.37
C ASP A 219 -14.37 1.87 -5.86
N ALA A 220 -13.45 1.44 -6.74
CA ALA A 220 -13.70 1.53 -8.18
C ALA A 220 -12.92 0.48 -8.98
N VAL A 221 -13.48 0.14 -10.15
CA VAL A 221 -12.71 -0.50 -11.22
C VAL A 221 -11.92 0.58 -11.95
N GLY A 222 -10.61 0.34 -12.16
CA GLY A 222 -9.78 1.34 -12.83
C GLY A 222 -8.41 0.81 -13.23
N SER A 223 -7.73 1.62 -14.03
CA SER A 223 -6.39 1.37 -14.55
C SER A 223 -5.31 2.04 -13.66
N LEU A 224 -4.05 1.80 -14.01
CA LEU A 224 -2.92 2.54 -13.41
C LEU A 224 -3.07 4.06 -13.58
N SER A 225 -3.58 4.51 -14.72
CA SER A 225 -3.80 5.94 -14.97
C SER A 225 -4.84 6.52 -14.03
N ASP A 226 -5.95 5.80 -13.81
CA ASP A 226 -7.02 6.22 -12.90
C ASP A 226 -6.51 6.29 -11.47
N ALA A 227 -5.79 5.27 -11.01
CA ALA A 227 -5.18 5.23 -9.68
C ALA A 227 -4.20 6.39 -9.46
N ARG A 228 -3.34 6.69 -10.45
CA ARG A 228 -2.42 7.85 -10.37
C ARG A 228 -3.15 9.19 -10.35
N ASN A 229 -4.17 9.35 -11.18
CA ASN A 229 -4.95 10.59 -11.23
C ASN A 229 -5.65 10.84 -9.89
N LYS A 230 -6.26 9.80 -9.31
CA LYS A 230 -6.89 9.89 -7.98
C LYS A 230 -5.87 10.20 -6.89
N LEU A 231 -4.69 9.61 -6.96
CA LEU A 231 -3.62 9.92 -5.99
C LEU A 231 -3.18 11.40 -6.09
N PHE A 232 -3.04 11.96 -7.28
CA PHE A 232 -2.73 13.38 -7.44
C PHE A 232 -3.84 14.30 -6.91
N GLU A 233 -5.10 13.92 -7.11
CA GLU A 233 -6.25 14.63 -6.51
C GLU A 233 -6.13 14.66 -4.98
N LEU A 234 -5.94 13.51 -4.34
CA LEU A 234 -5.80 13.38 -2.89
C LEU A 234 -4.56 14.12 -2.35
N ILE A 235 -3.43 14.09 -3.06
CA ILE A 235 -2.24 14.85 -2.70
C ILE A 235 -2.54 16.36 -2.69
N ASN A 236 -3.23 16.87 -3.69
CA ASN A 236 -3.59 18.28 -3.75
C ASN A 236 -4.52 18.68 -2.58
N GLU A 237 -5.50 17.84 -2.25
CA GLU A 237 -6.39 18.06 -1.11
C GLU A 237 -5.59 18.10 0.21
N TYR A 238 -4.73 17.11 0.43
CA TYR A 238 -3.87 17.04 1.61
C TYR A 238 -2.96 18.26 1.77
N GLU A 239 -2.31 18.70 0.68
CA GLU A 239 -1.44 19.88 0.74
C GLU A 239 -2.22 21.18 1.01
N HIS A 240 -3.41 21.31 0.46
CA HIS A 240 -4.32 22.42 0.75
C HIS A 240 -4.74 22.48 2.22
N GLU A 241 -5.08 21.34 2.82
CA GLU A 241 -5.42 21.26 4.24
C GLU A 241 -4.22 21.57 5.13
N LYS A 242 -3.04 21.05 4.80
CA LYS A 242 -1.79 21.33 5.52
C LYS A 242 -1.45 22.82 5.50
N CYS A 243 -1.67 23.53 4.41
CA CYS A 243 -1.49 24.97 4.29
C CYS A 243 -2.47 25.74 5.16
N LYS A 244 -3.77 25.45 5.12
CA LYS A 244 -4.79 26.07 5.95
C LYS A 244 -4.49 25.93 7.43
N ASN A 245 -4.14 24.72 7.87
CA ASN A 245 -3.80 24.46 9.28
C ASN A 245 -2.57 25.24 9.75
N LYS A 246 -1.58 25.48 8.91
CA LYS A 246 -0.41 26.32 9.23
C LYS A 246 -0.79 27.79 9.38
N GLU A 247 -1.65 28.32 8.51
CA GLU A 247 -2.14 29.71 8.59
C GLU A 247 -2.95 29.96 9.86
N ASP A 248 -3.82 29.05 10.23
CA ASP A 248 -4.64 29.19 11.43
C ASP A 248 -3.82 29.09 12.73
N LYS A 249 -2.81 28.23 12.77
CA LYS A 249 -1.83 28.19 13.88
C LYS A 249 -1.07 29.51 14.00
N ASN A 250 -0.65 30.11 12.89
CA ASN A 250 0.05 31.41 12.89
C ASN A 250 -0.85 32.57 13.30
N LYS A 251 -2.13 32.58 12.90
CA LYS A 251 -3.12 33.59 13.33
C LYS A 251 -3.39 33.51 14.83
N ASN A 252 -3.44 32.30 15.40
CA ASN A 252 -3.66 32.09 16.84
C ASN A 252 -2.42 32.42 17.68
N SER A 253 -1.23 32.19 17.21
CA SER A 253 0.02 32.58 17.89
C SER A 253 0.19 34.11 17.95
N THR A 254 -0.15 34.81 16.86
CA THR A 254 -0.12 36.29 16.80
C THR A 254 -1.21 36.96 17.68
N LYS A 255 -2.34 36.31 17.87
CA LYS A 255 -3.38 36.81 18.83
C LYS A 255 -2.95 36.62 20.28
N LYS A 256 -2.27 35.53 20.64
CA LYS A 256 -1.75 35.30 22.00
C LYS A 256 -0.62 36.28 22.37
N SER A 257 0.27 36.61 21.43
CA SER A 257 1.35 37.59 21.67
C SER A 257 0.85 39.01 21.84
N LYS A 258 -0.24 39.41 21.14
CA LYS A 258 -0.87 40.74 21.31
C LYS A 258 -1.75 40.84 22.55
N GLY A 259 -2.23 39.72 23.12
CA GLY A 259 -2.98 39.70 24.39
C GLY A 259 -2.10 39.91 25.60
N ASN A 260 -0.88 39.35 25.61
CA ASN A 260 0.07 39.50 26.73
C ASN A 260 0.77 40.89 26.78
N SER A 261 0.80 41.62 25.68
CA SER A 261 1.43 42.96 25.62
C SER A 261 0.52 44.07 26.17
N LYS A 262 -0.79 43.83 26.38
CA LYS A 262 -1.73 44.80 26.93
C LYS A 262 -1.89 44.73 28.45
N ASN A 263 -1.49 43.66 29.11
CA ASN A 263 -1.59 43.53 30.58
C ASN A 263 -0.38 44.08 31.36
N ASN A 264 0.76 44.39 30.70
CA ASN A 264 1.93 44.95 31.41
C ASN A 264 2.03 46.48 31.38
N LYS A 265 0.96 47.21 31.04
CA LYS A 265 0.94 48.71 31.07
C LYS A 265 -0.03 49.32 32.07
N LYS A 266 -0.46 48.60 33.12
CA LYS A 266 -1.40 49.15 34.14
C LYS A 266 -0.94 48.98 35.57
N GLU A 267 0.34 48.89 35.87
CA GLU A 267 0.85 49.00 37.25
C GLU A 267 2.12 49.89 37.24
N ASP A 268 1.93 51.20 37.07
CA ASP A 268 2.88 52.20 37.57
C ASP A 268 2.22 53.59 37.50
N ASN A 269 1.40 53.89 38.56
CA ASN A 269 1.11 55.25 38.98
C ASN A 269 0.27 55.19 40.26
N GLY A 270 0.89 55.52 41.42
CA GLY A 270 0.16 55.80 42.67
C GLY A 270 0.96 55.58 43.93
N GLY A 271 2.04 56.29 44.12
CA GLY A 271 2.70 56.41 45.40
C GLY A 271 2.91 57.86 45.76
N LYS A 272 2.05 58.39 46.68
CA LYS A 272 2.39 59.43 47.58
C LYS A 272 1.76 59.12 48.97
#